data_2c97b41aa19256c3460f1e3de354c114
#
_entry.id   2c97b41aa19256c3460f1e3de354c114
#
_cell.length_a   1.000
_cell.length_b   1.000
_cell.length_c   1.000
_cell.angle_alpha   90.00
_cell.angle_beta   90.00
_cell.angle_gamma   90.00
#
_symmetry.space_group_name_H-M   'P 1'
#
loop_
_entity.id
_entity.type
_entity.pdbx_description
1 polymer ?
#
loop_
_entity_poly.entity_id
_entity_poly.type
_entity_poly.pdbx_seq_one_letter_code
_entity_poly.pdbx_strand_id
1 'polypeptide(L)'
;NVIIGLMAEQGYLTAKQAQQAQAQPARLSDSAAQQAGGYFADWVMESGPSFLTTQTMEDVVIRTTLDPRLQRAAESALTDVFETKVKEGSTAQAAIVVMSADGAVRAMVGGRRSQVSGAFNRATQALRQTGSSFKPFIYATALNQGAHYNDYVVDEPLTINVPGSGPWSPQNYTRRYSGAVTLT
;
A
#
# COMPACT_ATOMS: atom_id res chain seq x y z
N ASN A 1 1.45 -23.81 13.72
CA ASN A 1 1.33 -25.24 14.06
C ASN A 1 2.66 -26.01 13.97
N VAL A 2 3.63 -25.58 13.14
CA VAL A 2 4.95 -26.23 13.03
C VAL A 2 5.71 -26.19 14.35
N ILE A 3 5.76 -25.04 15.00
CA ILE A 3 6.46 -24.86 16.30
C ILE A 3 5.88 -25.80 17.37
N ILE A 4 4.56 -25.89 17.47
CA ILE A 4 3.89 -26.77 18.43
C ILE A 4 4.23 -28.26 18.15
N GLY A 5 4.32 -28.64 16.88
CA GLY A 5 4.76 -29.98 16.49
C GLY A 5 6.19 -30.28 16.94
N LEU A 6 7.12 -29.38 16.63
CA LEU A 6 8.53 -29.49 17.06
C LEU A 6 8.69 -29.54 18.59
N MET A 7 7.89 -28.75 19.33
CA MET A 7 7.89 -28.78 20.80
C MET A 7 7.43 -30.15 21.34
N ALA A 8 6.48 -30.79 20.68
CA ALA A 8 6.05 -32.14 21.07
C ALA A 8 7.11 -33.18 20.73
N GLU A 9 7.74 -33.11 19.55
CA GLU A 9 8.83 -34.01 19.15
C GLU A 9 10.04 -33.93 20.07
N GLN A 10 10.33 -32.70 20.57
CA GLN A 10 11.44 -32.46 21.50
C GLN A 10 11.07 -32.73 22.97
N GLY A 11 9.85 -33.15 23.26
CA GLY A 11 9.40 -33.49 24.60
C GLY A 11 9.01 -32.32 25.51
N TYR A 12 8.94 -31.09 24.99
CA TYR A 12 8.45 -29.91 25.74
C TYR A 12 6.94 -29.93 25.95
N LEU A 13 6.19 -30.62 25.08
CA LEU A 13 4.75 -30.82 25.17
C LEU A 13 4.41 -32.30 25.03
N THR A 14 3.39 -32.73 25.74
CA THR A 14 2.78 -34.03 25.43
C THR A 14 1.96 -33.95 24.16
N ALA A 15 1.74 -35.08 23.47
CA ALA A 15 0.92 -35.15 22.25
C ALA A 15 -0.49 -34.55 22.48
N LYS A 16 -1.09 -34.77 23.66
CA LYS A 16 -2.38 -34.23 24.03
C LYS A 16 -2.35 -32.68 24.18
N GLN A 17 -1.30 -32.15 24.79
CA GLN A 17 -1.12 -30.68 24.91
C GLN A 17 -0.88 -30.02 23.54
N ALA A 18 -0.08 -30.66 22.69
CA ALA A 18 0.15 -30.16 21.34
C ALA A 18 -1.15 -30.13 20.51
N GLN A 19 -1.95 -31.18 20.58
CA GLN A 19 -3.24 -31.26 19.89
C GLN A 19 -4.23 -30.21 20.43
N GLN A 20 -4.29 -29.98 21.73
CA GLN A 20 -5.13 -28.92 22.32
C GLN A 20 -4.67 -27.52 21.90
N ALA A 21 -3.37 -27.24 21.90
CA ALA A 21 -2.82 -25.96 21.47
C ALA A 21 -3.04 -25.69 19.97
N GLN A 22 -2.99 -26.73 19.14
CA GLN A 22 -3.30 -26.63 17.71
C GLN A 22 -4.79 -26.39 17.45
N ALA A 23 -5.66 -26.98 18.27
CA ALA A 23 -7.12 -26.78 18.17
C ALA A 23 -7.58 -25.42 18.68
N GLN A 24 -6.80 -24.79 19.55
CA GLN A 24 -7.08 -23.46 20.10
C GLN A 24 -5.88 -22.52 19.86
N PRO A 25 -5.66 -22.09 18.60
CA PRO A 25 -4.55 -21.20 18.29
C PRO A 25 -4.68 -19.89 19.07
N ALA A 26 -3.53 -19.39 19.54
CA ALA A 26 -3.48 -18.09 20.18
C ALA A 26 -4.08 -17.02 19.28
N ARG A 27 -4.95 -16.20 19.84
CA ARG A 27 -5.49 -15.01 19.17
C ARG A 27 -4.82 -13.80 19.78
N LEU A 28 -4.37 -12.88 18.94
CA LEU A 28 -3.96 -11.57 19.42
C LEU A 28 -5.17 -10.92 20.09
N SER A 29 -4.98 -10.28 21.25
CA SER A 29 -6.01 -9.41 21.81
C SER A 29 -6.27 -8.25 20.85
N ASP A 30 -7.50 -7.72 20.85
CA ASP A 30 -7.83 -6.57 20.00
C ASP A 30 -6.89 -5.39 20.24
N SER A 31 -6.46 -5.17 21.47
CA SER A 31 -5.46 -4.16 21.81
C SER A 31 -4.08 -4.46 21.22
N ALA A 32 -3.63 -5.70 21.22
CA ALA A 32 -2.35 -6.08 20.62
C ALA A 32 -2.41 -6.01 19.09
N ALA A 33 -3.53 -6.38 18.48
CA ALA A 33 -3.75 -6.24 17.06
C ALA A 33 -3.78 -4.76 16.63
N GLN A 34 -4.41 -3.89 17.42
CA GLN A 34 -4.41 -2.44 17.20
C GLN A 34 -3.04 -1.79 17.41
N GLN A 35 -2.21 -2.34 18.30
CA GLN A 35 -0.83 -1.87 18.55
C GLN A 35 0.18 -2.38 17.53
N ALA A 36 -0.12 -3.46 16.81
CA ALA A 36 0.80 -4.07 15.86
C ALA A 36 1.05 -3.23 14.59
N GLY A 37 0.38 -2.08 14.43
CA GLY A 37 0.65 -1.11 13.35
C GLY A 37 0.20 -1.52 11.95
N GLY A 38 -0.26 -2.75 11.76
CA GLY A 38 -0.81 -3.26 10.51
C GLY A 38 0.05 -2.93 9.28
N TYR A 39 -0.57 -2.48 8.20
CA TYR A 39 0.09 -2.17 6.93
C TYR A 39 1.25 -1.17 7.03
N PHE A 40 1.16 -0.19 7.95
CA PHE A 40 2.22 0.79 8.13
C PHE A 40 3.47 0.14 8.75
N ALA A 41 3.30 -0.68 9.77
CA ALA A 41 4.43 -1.36 10.43
C ALA A 41 5.08 -2.38 9.49
N ASP A 42 4.28 -3.16 8.78
CA ASP A 42 4.77 -4.11 7.79
C ASP A 42 5.60 -3.38 6.71
N TRP A 43 5.10 -2.25 6.20
CA TRP A 43 5.84 -1.43 5.24
C TRP A 43 7.17 -0.87 5.80
N VAL A 44 7.17 -0.42 7.06
CA VAL A 44 8.41 0.05 7.72
C VAL A 44 9.42 -1.07 7.83
N MET A 45 8.98 -2.27 8.21
CA MET A 45 9.86 -3.44 8.32
C MET A 45 10.40 -3.90 6.96
N GLU A 46 9.57 -3.87 5.91
CA GLU A 46 9.98 -4.23 4.55
C GLU A 46 10.92 -3.19 3.92
N SER A 47 10.72 -1.90 4.25
CA SER A 47 11.49 -0.79 3.69
C SER A 47 12.74 -0.46 4.50
N GLY A 48 12.84 -0.99 5.70
CA GLY A 48 13.96 -0.77 6.61
C GLY A 48 15.25 -1.45 6.13
N PRO A 49 16.42 -0.94 6.56
CA PRO A 49 17.68 -1.60 6.29
C PRO A 49 17.72 -3.03 6.83
N SER A 50 18.26 -3.96 6.07
CA SER A 50 18.31 -5.40 6.42
C SER A 50 19.01 -5.68 7.76
N PHE A 51 19.95 -4.82 8.18
CA PHE A 51 20.62 -4.99 9.48
C PHE A 51 19.68 -4.88 10.68
N LEU A 52 18.56 -4.15 10.55
CA LEU A 52 17.55 -4.04 11.61
C LEU A 52 16.77 -5.34 11.82
N THR A 53 16.69 -6.19 10.80
CA THR A 53 15.87 -7.40 10.82
C THR A 53 16.66 -8.69 10.90
N THR A 54 17.93 -8.69 10.47
CA THR A 54 18.72 -9.94 10.30
C THR A 54 20.01 -9.99 11.12
N GLN A 55 20.55 -8.86 11.56
CA GLN A 55 21.87 -8.79 12.18
C GLN A 55 21.86 -8.30 13.64
N THR A 56 20.71 -7.88 14.14
CA THR A 56 20.58 -7.33 15.49
C THR A 56 20.06 -8.39 16.44
N MET A 57 20.80 -8.65 17.53
CA MET A 57 20.38 -9.49 18.65
C MET A 57 19.79 -8.69 19.82
N GLU A 58 19.73 -7.36 19.68
CA GLU A 58 19.22 -6.43 20.68
C GLU A 58 17.84 -5.89 20.27
N ASP A 59 17.07 -5.46 21.25
CA ASP A 59 15.78 -4.79 20.99
C ASP A 59 16.04 -3.44 20.31
N VAL A 60 15.36 -3.21 19.19
CA VAL A 60 15.49 -1.97 18.40
C VAL A 60 14.19 -1.17 18.47
N VAL A 61 14.30 0.10 18.82
CA VAL A 61 13.20 1.05 18.81
C VAL A 61 13.25 1.89 17.52
N ILE A 62 12.31 1.67 16.62
CA ILE A 62 12.20 2.42 15.38
C ILE A 62 11.19 3.56 15.56
N ARG A 63 11.68 4.81 15.56
CA ARG A 63 10.81 5.99 15.55
C ARG A 63 10.33 6.26 14.13
N THR A 64 9.03 6.29 13.94
CA THR A 64 8.38 6.47 12.63
C THR A 64 7.61 7.78 12.56
N THR A 65 7.08 8.08 11.37
CA THR A 65 6.23 9.25 11.10
C THR A 65 4.74 8.97 11.28
N LEU A 66 4.36 7.76 11.75
CA LEU A 66 2.97 7.38 11.99
C LEU A 66 2.26 8.36 12.93
N ASP A 67 1.10 8.85 12.52
CA ASP A 67 0.15 9.54 13.43
C ASP A 67 -1.01 8.58 13.72
N PRO A 68 -1.13 8.09 14.97
CA PRO A 68 -2.18 7.14 15.33
C PRO A 68 -3.61 7.69 15.18
N ARG A 69 -3.79 9.01 15.20
CA ARG A 69 -5.11 9.64 15.00
C ARG A 69 -5.49 9.60 13.52
N LEU A 70 -4.56 9.94 12.65
CA LEU A 70 -4.75 9.87 11.20
C LEU A 70 -4.91 8.41 10.73
N GLN A 71 -4.15 7.48 11.32
CA GLN A 71 -4.29 6.06 11.02
C GLN A 71 -5.70 5.56 11.34
N ARG A 72 -6.21 5.81 12.56
CA ARG A 72 -7.58 5.43 12.95
C ARG A 72 -8.63 6.10 12.07
N ALA A 73 -8.45 7.38 11.75
CA ALA A 73 -9.38 8.09 10.86
C ALA A 73 -9.44 7.48 9.46
N ALA A 74 -8.29 7.09 8.89
CA ALA A 74 -8.23 6.44 7.58
C ALA A 74 -8.88 5.05 7.60
N GLU A 75 -8.64 4.26 8.65
CA GLU A 75 -9.26 2.94 8.84
C GLU A 75 -10.78 3.04 8.98
N SER A 76 -11.25 3.97 9.81
CA SER A 76 -12.67 4.21 9.99
C SER A 76 -13.34 4.67 8.70
N ALA A 77 -12.74 5.64 8.01
CA ALA A 77 -13.27 6.14 6.74
C ALA A 77 -13.39 5.04 5.68
N LEU A 78 -12.39 4.15 5.60
CA LEU A 78 -12.44 3.02 4.67
C LEU A 78 -13.58 2.07 5.03
N THR A 79 -13.71 1.71 6.29
CA THR A 79 -14.77 0.84 6.81
C THR A 79 -16.14 1.44 6.52
N ASP A 80 -16.35 2.70 6.90
CA ASP A 80 -17.63 3.40 6.71
C ASP A 80 -18.07 3.43 5.24
N VAL A 81 -17.14 3.70 4.31
CA VAL A 81 -17.43 3.70 2.87
C VAL A 81 -17.85 2.31 2.41
N PHE A 82 -17.14 1.27 2.83
CA PHE A 82 -17.45 -0.10 2.41
C PHE A 82 -18.76 -0.63 3.02
N GLU A 83 -19.11 -0.21 4.22
CA GLU A 83 -20.35 -0.60 4.87
C GLU A 83 -21.57 0.17 4.35
N THR A 84 -21.40 1.46 3.99
CA THR A 84 -22.53 2.33 3.67
C THR A 84 -22.71 2.62 2.17
N LYS A 85 -21.65 2.55 1.37
CA LYS A 85 -21.65 2.97 -0.05
C LYS A 85 -21.33 1.85 -1.03
N VAL A 86 -20.75 0.76 -0.56
CA VAL A 86 -20.37 -0.36 -1.43
C VAL A 86 -21.39 -1.47 -1.28
N LYS A 87 -21.87 -2.01 -2.43
CA LYS A 87 -22.87 -3.09 -2.45
C LYS A 87 -22.34 -4.30 -1.66
N GLU A 88 -23.19 -4.91 -0.87
CA GLU A 88 -22.91 -6.17 -0.16
C GLU A 88 -22.44 -7.26 -1.15
N GLY A 89 -21.45 -8.04 -0.73
CA GLY A 89 -20.82 -9.07 -1.58
C GLY A 89 -19.79 -8.52 -2.59
N SER A 90 -19.57 -7.22 -2.65
CA SER A 90 -18.56 -6.61 -3.54
C SER A 90 -17.14 -7.10 -3.21
N THR A 91 -16.40 -7.46 -4.24
CA THR A 91 -14.97 -7.82 -4.18
C THR A 91 -14.04 -6.61 -4.30
N ALA A 92 -14.60 -5.40 -4.44
CA ALA A 92 -13.84 -4.16 -4.52
C ALA A 92 -12.89 -4.01 -3.33
N GLN A 93 -11.72 -3.46 -3.59
CA GLN A 93 -10.68 -3.15 -2.60
C GLN A 93 -10.27 -1.69 -2.75
N ALA A 94 -9.73 -1.13 -1.69
CA ALA A 94 -9.16 0.21 -1.72
C ALA A 94 -7.94 0.28 -0.79
N ALA A 95 -7.14 1.31 -0.98
CA ALA A 95 -6.03 1.66 -0.10
C ALA A 95 -6.03 3.16 0.15
N ILE A 96 -5.51 3.58 1.29
CA ILE A 96 -5.36 4.99 1.67
C ILE A 96 -3.93 5.21 2.13
N VAL A 97 -3.30 6.26 1.62
CA VAL A 97 -2.04 6.80 2.13
C VAL A 97 -2.27 8.25 2.51
N VAL A 98 -1.94 8.60 3.73
CA VAL A 98 -1.97 9.98 4.22
C VAL A 98 -0.55 10.47 4.38
N MET A 99 -0.23 11.57 3.70
CA MET A 99 1.10 12.14 3.67
C MET A 99 1.03 13.63 4.00
N SER A 100 1.97 14.12 4.78
CA SER A 100 2.14 15.56 5.02
C SER A 100 2.93 16.22 3.89
N ALA A 101 2.90 17.55 3.83
CA ALA A 101 3.54 18.31 2.75
C ALA A 101 5.07 18.12 2.65
N ASP A 102 5.71 17.71 3.72
CA ASP A 102 7.13 17.34 3.78
C ASP A 102 7.44 15.94 3.23
N GLY A 103 6.41 15.21 2.76
CA GLY A 103 6.54 13.86 2.21
C GLY A 103 6.47 12.74 3.25
N ALA A 104 6.32 13.06 4.54
CA ALA A 104 6.24 12.03 5.57
C ALA A 104 4.88 11.30 5.53
N VAL A 105 4.91 9.96 5.44
CA VAL A 105 3.70 9.14 5.50
C VAL A 105 3.20 9.09 6.95
N ARG A 106 1.99 9.54 7.17
CA ARG A 106 1.33 9.67 8.48
C ARG A 106 0.35 8.56 8.76
N ALA A 107 -0.23 7.96 7.74
CA ALA A 107 -1.09 6.80 7.85
C ALA A 107 -1.04 5.96 6.57
N MET A 108 -1.28 4.65 6.70
CA MET A 108 -1.34 3.73 5.58
C MET A 108 -2.35 2.62 5.84
N VAL A 109 -3.31 2.47 4.94
CA VAL A 109 -4.31 1.40 4.95
C VAL A 109 -4.25 0.69 3.60
N GLY A 110 -3.75 -0.53 3.57
CA GLY A 110 -3.51 -1.29 2.33
C GLY A 110 -4.68 -2.17 1.89
N GLY A 111 -5.82 -2.13 2.58
CA GLY A 111 -6.99 -2.93 2.24
C GLY A 111 -8.07 -2.89 3.30
N ARG A 112 -9.19 -3.57 3.03
CA ARG A 112 -10.36 -3.62 3.92
C ARG A 112 -10.11 -4.29 5.27
N ARG A 113 -9.08 -5.12 5.38
CA ARG A 113 -8.69 -5.82 6.62
C ARG A 113 -7.44 -5.17 7.18
N SER A 114 -7.60 -4.18 8.01
CA SER A 114 -6.51 -3.35 8.54
C SER A 114 -5.67 -4.02 9.64
N GLN A 115 -6.15 -5.10 10.24
CA GLN A 115 -5.58 -5.68 11.45
C GLN A 115 -4.79 -6.97 11.24
N VAL A 116 -4.45 -7.33 10.01
CA VAL A 116 -3.72 -8.57 9.71
C VAL A 116 -2.31 -8.21 9.26
N SER A 117 -1.32 -8.51 10.09
CA SER A 117 0.10 -8.41 9.71
C SER A 117 0.40 -9.39 8.56
N GLY A 118 1.28 -8.98 7.65
CA GLY A 118 1.62 -9.75 6.45
C GLY A 118 0.52 -9.79 5.38
N ALA A 119 -0.55 -9.00 5.52
CA ALA A 119 -1.57 -8.90 4.49
C ALA A 119 -1.05 -8.13 3.27
N PHE A 120 -1.53 -8.51 2.07
CA PHE A 120 -1.17 -7.83 0.83
C PHE A 120 -1.49 -6.33 0.90
N ASN A 121 -0.45 -5.52 0.92
CA ASN A 121 -0.53 -4.07 1.04
C ASN A 121 -0.73 -3.42 -0.34
N ARG A 122 -1.96 -3.05 -0.64
CA ARG A 122 -2.29 -2.45 -1.95
C ARG A 122 -1.71 -1.07 -2.15
N ALA A 123 -1.33 -0.38 -1.08
CA ALA A 123 -0.69 0.93 -1.18
C ALA A 123 0.74 0.83 -1.75
N THR A 124 1.43 -0.30 -1.51
CA THR A 124 2.85 -0.48 -1.88
C THR A 124 3.09 -1.61 -2.86
N GLN A 125 2.25 -2.66 -2.87
CA GLN A 125 2.49 -3.89 -3.62
C GLN A 125 1.56 -4.06 -4.83
N ALA A 126 0.42 -3.34 -4.90
CA ALA A 126 -0.50 -3.48 -5.99
C ALA A 126 -0.01 -2.74 -7.24
N LEU A 127 0.38 -3.49 -8.25
CA LEU A 127 0.68 -2.93 -9.56
C LEU A 127 -0.64 -2.60 -10.28
N ARG A 128 -0.91 -1.31 -10.44
CA ARG A 128 -2.13 -0.79 -11.07
C ARG A 128 -1.79 0.32 -12.06
N GLN A 129 -2.60 0.40 -13.11
CA GLN A 129 -2.51 1.51 -14.03
C GLN A 129 -2.91 2.81 -13.31
N THR A 130 -2.03 3.79 -13.31
CA THR A 130 -2.21 5.04 -12.59
C THR A 130 -3.21 5.99 -13.26
N GLY A 131 -3.41 5.83 -14.56
CA GLY A 131 -4.25 6.72 -15.36
C GLY A 131 -3.77 8.18 -15.23
N SER A 132 -4.72 9.12 -15.18
CA SER A 132 -4.41 10.56 -15.07
C SER A 132 -3.73 10.97 -13.77
N SER A 133 -3.68 10.13 -12.76
CA SER A 133 -2.93 10.43 -11.53
C SER A 133 -1.41 10.53 -11.75
N PHE A 134 -0.91 10.08 -12.90
CA PHE A 134 0.49 10.22 -13.28
C PHE A 134 0.81 11.59 -13.92
N LYS A 135 -0.18 12.33 -14.39
CA LYS A 135 0.04 13.62 -15.07
C LYS A 135 0.84 14.64 -14.26
N PRO A 136 0.63 14.81 -12.94
CA PRO A 136 1.45 15.74 -12.15
C PRO A 136 2.95 15.48 -12.25
N PHE A 137 3.35 14.20 -12.31
CA PHE A 137 4.77 13.83 -12.47
C PHE A 137 5.31 14.17 -13.85
N ILE A 138 4.49 14.02 -14.91
CA ILE A 138 4.85 14.42 -16.27
C ILE A 138 5.07 15.94 -16.33
N TYR A 139 4.12 16.71 -15.81
CA TYR A 139 4.21 18.16 -15.81
C TYR A 139 5.37 18.66 -14.94
N ALA A 140 5.56 18.10 -13.75
CA ALA A 140 6.69 18.45 -12.90
C ALA A 140 8.03 18.17 -13.60
N THR A 141 8.15 17.06 -14.31
CA THR A 141 9.34 16.72 -15.09
C THR A 141 9.57 17.71 -16.24
N ALA A 142 8.53 18.07 -16.99
CA ALA A 142 8.61 19.03 -18.07
C ALA A 142 9.07 20.40 -17.56
N LEU A 143 8.48 20.89 -16.47
CA LEU A 143 8.85 22.17 -15.85
C LEU A 143 10.30 22.14 -15.34
N ASN A 144 10.73 21.03 -14.74
CA ASN A 144 12.09 20.87 -14.25
C ASN A 144 13.13 20.80 -15.39
N GLN A 145 12.71 20.42 -16.59
CA GLN A 145 13.53 20.41 -17.80
C GLN A 145 13.48 21.74 -18.57
N GLY A 146 12.85 22.77 -18.01
CA GLY A 146 12.82 24.12 -18.58
C GLY A 146 11.59 24.47 -19.41
N ALA A 147 10.58 23.59 -19.47
CA ALA A 147 9.30 23.95 -20.05
C ALA A 147 8.57 24.97 -19.18
N HIS A 148 7.77 25.84 -19.80
CA HIS A 148 6.91 26.78 -19.11
C HIS A 148 5.45 26.34 -19.22
N TYR A 149 4.62 26.70 -18.24
CA TYR A 149 3.21 26.33 -18.20
C TYR A 149 2.40 26.85 -19.39
N ASN A 150 2.87 27.91 -20.04
CA ASN A 150 2.26 28.51 -21.24
C ASN A 150 2.92 28.08 -22.57
N ASP A 151 3.86 27.15 -22.53
CA ASP A 151 4.42 26.58 -23.77
C ASP A 151 3.36 25.81 -24.52
N TYR A 152 3.39 25.90 -25.83
CA TYR A 152 2.46 25.17 -26.69
C TYR A 152 2.98 23.77 -26.95
N VAL A 153 2.07 22.82 -26.82
CA VAL A 153 2.24 21.41 -27.22
C VAL A 153 1.16 21.03 -28.22
N VAL A 154 1.43 20.07 -29.06
CA VAL A 154 0.44 19.62 -30.07
C VAL A 154 -0.31 18.41 -29.54
N ASP A 155 -1.62 18.56 -29.36
CA ASP A 155 -2.54 17.47 -29.04
C ASP A 155 -3.02 16.83 -30.35
N GLU A 156 -2.35 15.73 -30.73
CA GLU A 156 -2.59 14.96 -31.97
C GLU A 156 -2.50 13.45 -31.72
N PRO A 157 -2.99 12.62 -32.66
CA PRO A 157 -2.80 11.17 -32.55
C PRO A 157 -1.34 10.79 -32.45
N LEU A 158 -1.00 10.04 -31.40
CA LEU A 158 0.36 9.59 -31.13
C LEU A 158 0.41 8.08 -31.10
N THR A 159 1.43 7.51 -31.73
CA THR A 159 1.76 6.09 -31.60
C THR A 159 3.22 5.94 -31.23
N ILE A 160 3.47 5.24 -30.11
CA ILE A 160 4.82 4.96 -29.62
C ILE A 160 5.04 3.45 -29.66
N ASN A 161 6.12 3.00 -30.26
CA ASN A 161 6.54 1.60 -30.19
C ASN A 161 7.22 1.33 -28.85
N VAL A 162 6.54 0.58 -27.97
CA VAL A 162 7.09 0.22 -26.66
C VAL A 162 7.86 -1.09 -26.79
N PRO A 163 9.16 -1.12 -26.48
CA PRO A 163 9.94 -2.34 -26.54
C PRO A 163 9.30 -3.47 -25.70
N GLY A 164 9.10 -4.64 -26.32
CA GLY A 164 8.46 -5.80 -25.68
C GLY A 164 6.94 -5.77 -25.56
N SER A 165 6.27 -4.65 -25.86
CA SER A 165 4.80 -4.52 -25.74
C SER A 165 4.11 -4.12 -27.04
N GLY A 166 4.88 -3.73 -28.08
CA GLY A 166 4.34 -3.32 -29.37
C GLY A 166 3.87 -1.86 -29.42
N PRO A 167 3.07 -1.47 -30.43
CA PRO A 167 2.63 -0.10 -30.61
C PRO A 167 1.58 0.28 -29.54
N TRP A 168 1.80 1.42 -28.91
CA TRP A 168 0.89 2.03 -27.94
C TRP A 168 0.38 3.36 -28.50
N SER A 169 -0.96 3.45 -28.67
CA SER A 169 -1.65 4.62 -29.22
C SER A 169 -2.66 5.14 -28.21
N PRO A 170 -2.25 6.02 -27.28
CA PRO A 170 -3.18 6.60 -26.31
C PRO A 170 -4.21 7.48 -27.01
N GLN A 171 -5.41 7.52 -26.47
CA GLN A 171 -6.48 8.38 -26.94
C GLN A 171 -6.91 9.33 -25.84
N ASN A 172 -7.30 10.54 -26.23
CA ASN A 172 -7.97 11.45 -25.32
C ASN A 172 -9.33 10.87 -24.87
N TYR A 173 -9.73 11.17 -23.64
CA TYR A 173 -11.03 10.74 -23.11
C TYR A 173 -12.21 11.16 -24.04
N THR A 174 -12.11 12.36 -24.62
CA THR A 174 -13.10 12.91 -25.55
C THR A 174 -13.05 12.28 -26.94
N ARG A 175 -12.03 11.46 -27.25
CA ARG A 175 -11.71 10.94 -28.59
C ARG A 175 -11.55 12.03 -29.65
N ARG A 176 -11.23 13.26 -29.24
CA ARG A 176 -10.97 14.42 -30.08
C ARG A 176 -9.62 14.99 -29.74
N TYR A 177 -8.99 15.61 -30.72
CA TYR A 177 -7.71 16.28 -30.60
C TYR A 177 -7.92 17.77 -30.81
N SER A 178 -7.20 18.56 -30.03
CA SER A 178 -7.38 20.03 -29.98
C SER A 178 -6.29 20.80 -30.75
N GLY A 179 -5.29 20.10 -31.30
CA GLY A 179 -4.17 20.74 -31.96
C GLY A 179 -3.23 21.44 -30.97
N ALA A 180 -2.81 22.67 -31.30
CA ALA A 180 -1.94 23.42 -30.41
C ALA A 180 -2.69 23.87 -29.14
N VAL A 181 -2.21 23.40 -27.99
CA VAL A 181 -2.74 23.74 -26.64
C VAL A 181 -1.58 24.12 -25.72
N THR A 182 -1.86 24.86 -24.66
CA THR A 182 -0.86 25.13 -23.63
C THR A 182 -0.70 23.93 -22.71
N LEU A 183 0.41 23.86 -21.99
CA LEU A 183 0.68 22.81 -21.00
C LEU A 183 -0.33 22.80 -19.83
N THR A 184 -1.05 23.89 -19.62
CA THR A 184 -2.10 24.06 -18.60
C THR A 184 -3.49 23.92 -19.18
#